data_7b3c739c2ee73fa17f5c467cbae4b8c1
#
_entry.id   7b3c739c2ee73fa17f5c467cbae4b8c1
#
_cell.length_a   1.000
_cell.length_b   1.000
_cell.length_c   1.000
_cell.angle_alpha   90.00
_cell.angle_beta   90.00
_cell.angle_gamma   90.00
#
_symmetry.space_group_name_H-M   'P 1'
#
loop_
_entity.id
_entity.type
_entity.pdbx_description
1 polymer ?
#
loop_
_entity_poly.entity_id
_entity_poly.type
_entity_poly.pdbx_seq_one_letter_code
_entity_poly.pdbx_strand_id
1 'polypeptide(L)'
;MKMKNKEYENTQKGIAKQMLTCILCFVVYLIMLLGVLNRSPGFTDESDNFIGGMVVASGGRMYRDFVSQHMPVMYHICAVLKMLGADSVYEFRLYFYVVLAVMWSFVAMHYKKQFGQITAVGTGVFYITNLFTFYTCCILAEQVQSICFVVLLMEFLLFAERKKLDWNNCFMISGAVFLSFGAAFVSAFPIFAIAVAFLVVEIQECIRKKYGFLQSIREIWQTFWRAIVTILAPFALLIFVYAAEGTLSVFIYSAYTVNREIYPNYIAGYGSRIVMSFVEPVINYGMAIADGCRKLVTDFGITKEYLAIVRNVICYAVNVIFWVYYAKKKNIVQAVAIVYFTMMCGTRGFTHEFHSMPYVAVTMFMAAYLIGQFTEYFKTCNVREEQISEVQKKKQGICYAGAVVIGITICIYCVQYVGACRSILLTGQNFCSAQKNDVNNIAYWVHTLTDVDEKVLLTTIEPQILVEADRIPYRTGISAPWMYEAFAEEEMSNLEENAPRVAIYTPEYNLWGYDLTEYAPDFAAYMSENYTPLDEEKFPELYIRNDYLGVAKAIYNE
;
A
#
# COMPACT_ATOMS: atom_id res chain seq x y z
N MET A 1 53.31 3.50 -1.02
CA MET A 1 52.58 2.62 -1.96
C MET A 1 51.88 1.48 -1.25
N LYS A 2 52.51 0.71 -0.36
CA LYS A 2 51.87 -0.43 0.39
C LYS A 2 50.68 -0.02 1.28
N MET A 3 50.70 1.15 1.91
CA MET A 3 49.56 1.63 2.72
C MET A 3 48.32 1.98 1.89
N LYS A 4 48.50 2.65 0.72
CA LYS A 4 47.38 2.96 -0.19
C LYS A 4 46.73 1.68 -0.77
N ASN A 5 47.54 0.66 -1.06
CA ASN A 5 47.00 -0.64 -1.54
C ASN A 5 46.20 -1.37 -0.46
N LYS A 6 46.62 -1.32 0.82
CA LYS A 6 45.89 -1.96 1.93
C LYS A 6 44.58 -1.23 2.24
N GLU A 7 44.56 0.09 2.09
CA GLU A 7 43.37 0.90 2.29
C GLU A 7 42.36 0.68 1.14
N TYR A 8 42.83 0.56 -0.10
CA TYR A 8 42.05 0.20 -1.27
C TYR A 8 41.47 -1.22 -1.18
N GLU A 9 42.27 -2.21 -0.76
CA GLU A 9 41.79 -3.59 -0.52
C GLU A 9 40.73 -3.68 0.59
N ASN A 10 40.89 -2.94 1.66
CA ASN A 10 39.90 -2.88 2.76
C ASN A 10 38.60 -2.21 2.30
N THR A 11 38.68 -1.18 1.48
CA THR A 11 37.51 -0.52 0.88
C THR A 11 36.78 -1.45 -0.06
N GLN A 12 37.48 -2.17 -0.94
CA GLN A 12 36.86 -3.17 -1.83
C GLN A 12 36.20 -4.32 -1.06
N LYS A 13 36.84 -4.87 -0.03
CA LYS A 13 36.25 -5.90 0.85
C LYS A 13 35.00 -5.37 1.58
N GLY A 14 35.03 -4.10 1.98
CA GLY A 14 33.87 -3.43 2.59
C GLY A 14 32.67 -3.33 1.62
N ILE A 15 32.93 -2.92 0.38
CA ILE A 15 31.92 -2.80 -0.68
C ILE A 15 31.34 -4.18 -1.02
N ALA A 16 32.21 -5.18 -1.24
CA ALA A 16 31.78 -6.56 -1.54
C ALA A 16 30.89 -7.14 -0.44
N LYS A 17 31.25 -6.93 0.83
CA LYS A 17 30.42 -7.34 1.98
C LYS A 17 29.07 -6.63 2.01
N GLN A 18 29.02 -5.36 1.66
CA GLN A 18 27.76 -4.62 1.59
C GLN A 18 26.88 -5.13 0.45
N MET A 19 27.43 -5.34 -0.74
CA MET A 19 26.72 -5.91 -1.88
C MET A 19 26.16 -7.29 -1.57
N LEU A 20 26.98 -8.18 -0.98
CA LEU A 20 26.53 -9.52 -0.58
C LEU A 20 25.36 -9.43 0.42
N THR A 21 25.44 -8.54 1.41
CA THR A 21 24.33 -8.36 2.36
C THR A 21 23.06 -7.84 1.66
N CYS A 22 23.19 -6.94 0.70
CA CYS A 22 22.06 -6.45 -0.09
C CYS A 22 21.40 -7.58 -0.87
N ILE A 23 22.19 -8.37 -1.58
CA ILE A 23 21.72 -9.53 -2.36
C ILE A 23 21.03 -10.54 -1.44
N LEU A 24 21.61 -10.84 -0.28
CA LEU A 24 21.00 -11.77 0.68
C LEU A 24 19.65 -11.23 1.21
N CYS A 25 19.56 -9.94 1.55
CA CYS A 25 18.31 -9.34 1.96
C CYS A 25 17.26 -9.42 0.84
N PHE A 26 17.65 -9.08 -0.40
CA PHE A 26 16.78 -9.18 -1.56
C PHE A 26 16.26 -10.61 -1.78
N VAL A 27 17.14 -11.59 -1.77
CA VAL A 27 16.77 -13.01 -1.97
C VAL A 27 15.82 -13.48 -0.87
N VAL A 28 16.10 -13.13 0.40
CA VAL A 28 15.24 -13.51 1.53
C VAL A 28 13.85 -12.86 1.38
N TYR A 29 13.78 -11.55 1.13
CA TYR A 29 12.49 -10.87 0.97
C TYR A 29 11.72 -11.39 -0.25
N LEU A 30 12.41 -11.63 -1.37
CA LEU A 30 11.78 -12.17 -2.57
C LEU A 30 11.20 -13.56 -2.32
N ILE A 31 11.97 -14.48 -1.71
CA ILE A 31 11.47 -15.84 -1.37
C ILE A 31 10.24 -15.74 -0.46
N MET A 32 10.27 -14.86 0.53
CA MET A 32 9.13 -14.67 1.43
C MET A 32 7.91 -14.11 0.70
N LEU A 33 8.08 -13.13 -0.20
CA LEU A 33 7.00 -12.55 -1.00
C LEU A 33 6.42 -13.58 -1.98
N LEU A 34 7.27 -14.37 -2.64
CA LEU A 34 6.83 -15.47 -3.53
C LEU A 34 5.99 -16.51 -2.79
N GLY A 35 6.24 -16.74 -1.50
CA GLY A 35 5.45 -17.64 -0.67
C GLY A 35 3.99 -17.23 -0.49
N VAL A 36 3.63 -15.97 -0.78
CA VAL A 36 2.25 -15.46 -0.67
C VAL A 36 1.64 -15.03 -2.01
N LEU A 37 2.39 -15.15 -3.10
CA LEU A 37 2.07 -14.59 -4.42
C LEU A 37 0.66 -14.95 -4.92
N ASN A 38 0.22 -16.19 -4.73
CA ASN A 38 -1.06 -16.69 -5.25
C ASN A 38 -2.08 -16.99 -4.14
N ARG A 39 -1.94 -16.34 -3.00
CA ARG A 39 -2.81 -16.63 -1.86
C ARG A 39 -4.19 -15.98 -1.94
N SER A 40 -4.30 -14.81 -2.54
CA SER A 40 -5.55 -14.12 -2.73
C SER A 40 -6.10 -14.32 -4.12
N PRO A 41 -7.42 -14.45 -4.27
CA PRO A 41 -8.08 -14.29 -5.56
C PRO A 41 -7.80 -12.90 -6.13
N GLY A 42 -8.19 -12.63 -7.37
CA GLY A 42 -8.22 -11.29 -7.93
C GLY A 42 -9.02 -10.34 -7.02
N PHE A 43 -8.63 -9.07 -6.99
CA PHE A 43 -9.31 -8.04 -6.21
C PHE A 43 -9.55 -6.82 -7.10
N THR A 44 -10.72 -6.22 -6.98
CA THR A 44 -11.16 -5.14 -7.87
C THR A 44 -10.17 -3.97 -7.91
N ASP A 45 -9.74 -3.45 -6.74
CA ASP A 45 -8.81 -2.31 -6.68
C ASP A 45 -7.42 -2.66 -7.26
N GLU A 46 -6.99 -3.92 -7.13
CA GLU A 46 -5.75 -4.40 -7.74
C GLU A 46 -5.86 -4.40 -9.27
N SER A 47 -6.98 -4.93 -9.76
CA SER A 47 -7.22 -5.03 -11.20
C SER A 47 -7.44 -3.66 -11.84
N ASP A 48 -8.04 -2.72 -11.12
CA ASP A 48 -8.13 -1.32 -11.52
C ASP A 48 -6.73 -0.71 -11.73
N ASN A 49 -5.79 -0.98 -10.82
CA ASN A 49 -4.40 -0.56 -10.96
C ASN A 49 -3.74 -1.16 -12.22
N PHE A 50 -3.98 -2.43 -12.51
CA PHE A 50 -3.41 -3.08 -13.72
C PHE A 50 -3.98 -2.46 -15.00
N ILE A 51 -5.31 -2.34 -15.08
CA ILE A 51 -5.98 -1.80 -16.25
C ILE A 51 -5.55 -0.36 -16.54
N GLY A 52 -5.52 0.50 -15.51
CA GLY A 52 -5.00 1.86 -15.65
C GLY A 52 -3.52 1.88 -16.10
N GLY A 53 -2.72 0.94 -15.60
CA GLY A 53 -1.34 0.73 -16.04
C GLY A 53 -1.24 0.29 -17.50
N MET A 54 -2.11 -0.61 -17.96
CA MET A 54 -2.17 -1.06 -19.35
C MET A 54 -2.54 0.08 -20.30
N VAL A 55 -3.52 0.93 -19.93
CA VAL A 55 -3.87 2.13 -20.69
C VAL A 55 -2.68 3.07 -20.84
N VAL A 56 -1.96 3.36 -19.76
CA VAL A 56 -0.78 4.22 -19.81
C VAL A 56 0.35 3.59 -20.63
N ALA A 57 0.59 2.29 -20.50
CA ALA A 57 1.62 1.57 -21.24
C ALA A 57 1.35 1.54 -22.77
N SER A 58 0.08 1.54 -23.17
CA SER A 58 -0.33 1.64 -24.58
C SER A 58 -0.36 3.08 -25.13
N GLY A 59 0.09 4.08 -24.35
CA GLY A 59 0.14 5.48 -24.75
C GLY A 59 -1.15 6.27 -24.48
N GLY A 60 -2.11 5.68 -23.79
CA GLY A 60 -3.30 6.37 -23.31
C GLY A 60 -3.00 7.33 -22.16
N ARG A 61 -3.84 8.32 -21.99
CA ARG A 61 -3.68 9.37 -20.96
C ARG A 61 -4.59 9.08 -19.77
N MET A 62 -4.00 9.03 -18.59
CA MET A 62 -4.75 8.93 -17.33
C MET A 62 -5.77 10.09 -17.20
N TYR A 63 -6.90 9.78 -16.62
CA TYR A 63 -8.05 10.67 -16.38
C TYR A 63 -8.80 11.15 -17.64
N ARG A 64 -8.30 10.84 -18.83
CA ARG A 64 -8.97 11.07 -20.09
C ARG A 64 -9.41 9.76 -20.76
N ASP A 65 -8.44 8.88 -21.02
CA ASP A 65 -8.69 7.59 -21.71
C ASP A 65 -9.01 6.47 -20.71
N PHE A 66 -8.72 6.71 -19.42
CA PHE A 66 -9.10 5.90 -18.28
C PHE A 66 -9.48 6.82 -17.12
N VAL A 67 -10.73 6.78 -16.70
CA VAL A 67 -11.24 7.65 -15.62
C VAL A 67 -11.21 6.89 -14.30
N SER A 68 -10.62 7.49 -13.28
CA SER A 68 -10.56 6.92 -11.93
C SER A 68 -10.46 8.00 -10.86
N GLN A 69 -11.01 7.72 -9.70
CA GLN A 69 -10.91 8.57 -8.50
C GLN A 69 -9.62 8.38 -7.72
N HIS A 70 -8.80 7.38 -8.08
CA HIS A 70 -7.57 7.06 -7.36
C HIS A 70 -6.41 7.96 -7.79
N MET A 71 -5.39 8.02 -6.94
CA MET A 71 -4.15 8.74 -7.21
C MET A 71 -3.26 7.96 -8.19
N PRO A 72 -2.44 8.65 -9.02
CA PRO A 72 -1.89 8.07 -10.25
C PRO A 72 -0.68 7.16 -10.09
N VAL A 73 0.03 7.18 -8.95
CA VAL A 73 1.32 6.49 -8.82
C VAL A 73 1.20 4.98 -9.03
N MET A 74 0.10 4.36 -8.55
CA MET A 74 -0.08 2.92 -8.76
C MET A 74 -0.25 2.56 -10.23
N TYR A 75 -0.96 3.35 -11.01
CA TYR A 75 -1.10 3.16 -12.46
C TYR A 75 0.23 3.29 -13.18
N HIS A 76 1.06 4.28 -12.82
CA HIS A 76 2.39 4.44 -13.42
C HIS A 76 3.33 3.28 -13.03
N ILE A 77 3.24 2.76 -11.80
CA ILE A 77 3.97 1.55 -11.41
C ILE A 77 3.52 0.38 -12.30
N CYS A 78 2.22 0.14 -12.40
CA CYS A 78 1.68 -0.94 -13.23
C CYS A 78 1.99 -0.75 -14.73
N ALA A 79 2.04 0.48 -15.22
CA ALA A 79 2.47 0.75 -16.60
C ALA A 79 3.93 0.33 -16.85
N VAL A 80 4.83 0.58 -15.90
CA VAL A 80 6.21 0.10 -15.97
C VAL A 80 6.26 -1.43 -15.95
N LEU A 81 5.45 -2.09 -15.10
CA LEU A 81 5.38 -3.55 -15.06
C LEU A 81 4.86 -4.13 -16.39
N LYS A 82 3.84 -3.51 -17.00
CA LYS A 82 3.34 -3.88 -18.33
C LYS A 82 4.41 -3.73 -19.41
N MET A 83 5.13 -2.61 -19.43
CA MET A 83 6.24 -2.38 -20.36
C MET A 83 7.41 -3.38 -20.16
N LEU A 84 7.52 -3.99 -18.98
CA LEU A 84 8.47 -5.07 -18.69
C LEU A 84 7.94 -6.46 -19.10
N GLY A 85 6.73 -6.56 -19.65
CA GLY A 85 6.13 -7.77 -20.19
C GLY A 85 5.17 -8.47 -19.22
N ALA A 86 4.53 -7.77 -18.28
CA ALA A 86 3.47 -8.36 -17.46
C ALA A 86 2.15 -8.41 -18.28
N ASP A 87 1.66 -9.62 -18.55
CA ASP A 87 0.47 -9.88 -19.39
C ASP A 87 -0.64 -10.65 -18.65
N SER A 88 -0.43 -10.93 -17.36
CA SER A 88 -1.39 -11.62 -16.49
C SER A 88 -1.35 -11.08 -15.08
N VAL A 89 -2.38 -11.29 -14.29
CA VAL A 89 -2.43 -10.93 -12.85
C VAL A 89 -1.23 -11.53 -12.11
N TYR A 90 -0.86 -12.77 -12.46
CA TYR A 90 0.29 -13.45 -11.86
C TYR A 90 1.59 -12.70 -12.14
N GLU A 91 1.84 -12.28 -13.36
CA GLU A 91 3.09 -11.59 -13.76
C GLU A 91 3.16 -10.19 -13.20
N PHE A 92 2.05 -9.43 -13.18
CA PHE A 92 1.99 -8.15 -12.50
C PHE A 92 2.38 -8.29 -11.02
N ARG A 93 1.83 -9.27 -10.29
CA ARG A 93 2.17 -9.53 -8.89
C ARG A 93 3.62 -9.95 -8.74
N LEU A 94 4.12 -10.85 -9.60
CA LEU A 94 5.50 -11.31 -9.58
C LEU A 94 6.49 -10.15 -9.72
N TYR A 95 6.30 -9.31 -10.73
CA TYR A 95 7.18 -8.16 -10.97
C TYR A 95 7.07 -7.11 -9.87
N PHE A 96 5.87 -6.85 -9.37
CA PHE A 96 5.70 -5.95 -8.24
C PHE A 96 6.39 -6.47 -6.97
N TYR A 97 6.37 -7.75 -6.72
CA TYR A 97 7.07 -8.34 -5.57
C TYR A 97 8.58 -8.24 -5.71
N VAL A 98 9.12 -8.31 -6.91
CA VAL A 98 10.53 -7.98 -7.17
C VAL A 98 10.80 -6.53 -6.78
N VAL A 99 9.94 -5.59 -7.18
CA VAL A 99 10.05 -4.16 -6.81
C VAL A 99 9.98 -3.99 -5.28
N LEU A 100 9.02 -4.62 -4.61
CA LEU A 100 8.91 -4.58 -3.14
C LEU A 100 10.15 -5.15 -2.45
N ALA A 101 10.70 -6.29 -2.94
CA ALA A 101 11.92 -6.87 -2.40
C ALA A 101 13.11 -5.92 -2.54
N VAL A 102 13.23 -5.22 -3.68
CA VAL A 102 14.24 -4.18 -3.88
C VAL A 102 14.04 -3.03 -2.91
N MET A 103 12.81 -2.51 -2.77
CA MET A 103 12.51 -1.39 -1.86
C MET A 103 12.84 -1.75 -0.41
N TRP A 104 12.41 -2.91 0.08
CA TRP A 104 12.73 -3.36 1.45
C TRP A 104 14.22 -3.58 1.66
N SER A 105 14.92 -4.11 0.66
CA SER A 105 16.38 -4.29 0.71
C SER A 105 17.11 -2.95 0.76
N PHE A 106 16.65 -1.98 -0.02
CA PHE A 106 17.17 -0.61 0.00
C PHE A 106 16.97 0.03 1.39
N VAL A 107 15.77 -0.04 1.96
CA VAL A 107 15.46 0.46 3.31
C VAL A 107 16.35 -0.22 4.34
N ALA A 108 16.46 -1.55 4.31
CA ALA A 108 17.30 -2.30 5.24
C ALA A 108 18.77 -1.87 5.16
N MET A 109 19.31 -1.73 3.94
CA MET A 109 20.72 -1.34 3.73
C MET A 109 20.99 0.12 4.11
N HIS A 110 20.05 1.02 3.81
CA HIS A 110 20.17 2.44 4.13
C HIS A 110 20.21 2.67 5.65
N TYR A 111 19.32 2.00 6.39
CA TYR A 111 19.12 2.27 7.82
C TYR A 111 19.88 1.33 8.78
N LYS A 112 20.53 0.27 8.29
CA LYS A 112 21.22 -0.70 9.17
C LYS A 112 22.30 -0.10 10.07
N LYS A 113 22.97 0.97 9.63
CA LYS A 113 24.00 1.65 10.42
C LYS A 113 23.40 2.48 11.55
N GLN A 114 22.22 3.05 11.33
CA GLN A 114 21.52 3.95 12.25
C GLN A 114 20.73 3.19 13.31
N PHE A 115 20.00 2.14 12.90
CA PHE A 115 19.09 1.40 13.76
C PHE A 115 19.57 -0.01 14.13
N GLY A 116 20.68 -0.46 13.55
CA GLY A 116 21.19 -1.83 13.69
C GLY A 116 20.55 -2.81 12.71
N GLN A 117 21.25 -3.91 12.47
CA GLN A 117 20.85 -4.90 11.48
C GLN A 117 19.51 -5.58 11.82
N ILE A 118 19.28 -5.91 13.11
CA ILE A 118 18.04 -6.56 13.57
C ILE A 118 16.83 -5.68 13.28
N THR A 119 16.90 -4.39 13.59
CA THR A 119 15.81 -3.45 13.33
C THR A 119 15.58 -3.29 11.83
N ALA A 120 16.63 -2.98 11.08
CA ALA A 120 16.50 -2.64 9.67
C ALA A 120 16.03 -3.83 8.80
N VAL A 121 16.61 -5.01 8.99
CA VAL A 121 16.22 -6.22 8.25
C VAL A 121 14.93 -6.83 8.83
N GLY A 122 14.82 -6.89 10.16
CA GLY A 122 13.65 -7.46 10.83
C GLY A 122 12.35 -6.76 10.49
N THR A 123 12.37 -5.44 10.24
CA THR A 123 11.17 -4.70 9.82
C THR A 123 10.54 -5.30 8.56
N GLY A 124 11.33 -5.51 7.51
CA GLY A 124 10.83 -6.11 6.26
C GLY A 124 10.37 -7.55 6.45
N VAL A 125 11.13 -8.37 7.21
CA VAL A 125 10.74 -9.75 7.53
C VAL A 125 9.38 -9.77 8.24
N PHE A 126 9.22 -8.98 9.30
CA PHE A 126 7.97 -8.96 10.07
C PHE A 126 6.80 -8.41 9.28
N TYR A 127 7.04 -7.40 8.44
CA TYR A 127 6.01 -6.89 7.54
C TYR A 127 5.54 -7.98 6.56
N ILE A 128 6.46 -8.64 5.86
CA ILE A 128 6.11 -9.63 4.84
C ILE A 128 5.40 -10.84 5.47
N THR A 129 5.74 -11.24 6.70
CA THR A 129 5.01 -12.31 7.40
C THR A 129 3.54 -11.99 7.66
N ASN A 130 3.14 -10.72 7.59
CA ASN A 130 1.74 -10.30 7.72
C ASN A 130 0.98 -10.27 6.38
N LEU A 131 1.66 -10.35 5.22
CA LEU A 131 1.01 -10.31 3.91
C LEU A 131 0.15 -11.54 3.60
N PHE A 132 0.20 -12.59 4.42
CA PHE A 132 -0.69 -13.73 4.26
C PHE A 132 -2.14 -13.46 4.69
N THR A 133 -2.43 -12.33 5.34
CA THR A 133 -3.78 -11.94 5.67
C THR A 133 -4.55 -11.50 4.42
N PHE A 134 -5.87 -11.58 4.50
CA PHE A 134 -6.75 -11.35 3.36
C PHE A 134 -6.47 -10.04 2.63
N TYR A 135 -6.32 -10.08 1.32
CA TYR A 135 -6.03 -8.98 0.40
C TYR A 135 -4.71 -8.22 0.61
N THR A 136 -3.92 -8.54 1.60
CA THR A 136 -2.64 -7.84 1.83
C THR A 136 -1.54 -8.28 0.88
N CYS A 137 -1.74 -9.37 0.13
CA CYS A 137 -0.83 -9.84 -0.92
C CYS A 137 -1.18 -9.30 -2.32
N CYS A 138 -2.27 -8.59 -2.50
CA CYS A 138 -2.63 -7.92 -3.75
C CYS A 138 -1.80 -6.65 -3.97
N ILE A 139 -1.69 -6.20 -5.22
CA ILE A 139 -1.00 -4.94 -5.56
C ILE A 139 -1.90 -3.75 -5.23
N LEU A 140 -1.73 -3.22 -4.03
CA LEU A 140 -2.53 -2.12 -3.51
C LEU A 140 -1.65 -0.95 -3.07
N ALA A 141 -2.23 0.23 -3.04
CA ALA A 141 -1.59 1.46 -2.57
C ALA A 141 -1.00 1.32 -1.16
N GLU A 142 -1.66 0.55 -0.30
CA GLU A 142 -1.30 0.29 1.09
C GLU A 142 0.08 -0.38 1.23
N GLN A 143 0.52 -1.16 0.25
CA GLN A 143 1.86 -1.76 0.30
C GLN A 143 2.95 -0.71 0.09
N VAL A 144 2.74 0.22 -0.83
CA VAL A 144 3.66 1.35 -1.06
C VAL A 144 3.65 2.29 0.15
N GLN A 145 2.45 2.64 0.66
CA GLN A 145 2.29 3.44 1.87
C GLN A 145 3.00 2.81 3.07
N SER A 146 2.93 1.49 3.22
CA SER A 146 3.57 0.75 4.32
C SER A 146 5.07 1.00 4.39
N ILE A 147 5.78 0.89 3.26
CA ILE A 147 7.22 1.16 3.19
C ILE A 147 7.50 2.64 3.47
N CYS A 148 6.72 3.52 2.85
CA CYS A 148 6.90 4.96 2.95
C CYS A 148 6.72 5.46 4.39
N PHE A 149 5.70 4.99 5.10
CA PHE A 149 5.46 5.43 6.48
C PHE A 149 6.50 4.88 7.47
N VAL A 150 7.03 3.68 7.21
CA VAL A 150 8.20 3.17 7.96
C VAL A 150 9.41 4.08 7.72
N VAL A 151 9.68 4.48 6.46
CA VAL A 151 10.76 5.42 6.14
C VAL A 151 10.56 6.77 6.84
N LEU A 152 9.35 7.34 6.77
CA LEU A 152 9.05 8.61 7.43
C LEU A 152 9.25 8.54 8.95
N LEU A 153 8.85 7.45 9.59
CA LEU A 153 9.11 7.25 11.02
C LEU A 153 10.60 7.12 11.33
N MET A 154 11.35 6.35 10.52
CA MET A 154 12.80 6.22 10.68
C MET A 154 13.51 7.58 10.55
N GLU A 155 13.15 8.36 9.54
CA GLU A 155 13.71 9.71 9.33
C GLU A 155 13.35 10.66 10.47
N PHE A 156 12.12 10.58 10.98
CA PHE A 156 11.71 11.35 12.15
C PHE A 156 12.55 10.98 13.39
N LEU A 157 12.76 9.70 13.65
CA LEU A 157 13.57 9.26 14.81
C LEU A 157 15.02 9.73 14.68
N LEU A 158 15.61 9.70 13.48
CA LEU A 158 16.96 10.21 13.22
C LEU A 158 17.02 11.73 13.40
N PHE A 159 16.03 12.46 12.88
CA PHE A 159 15.94 13.90 13.08
C PHE A 159 15.76 14.27 14.56
N ALA A 160 14.89 13.58 15.27
CA ALA A 160 14.68 13.78 16.69
C ALA A 160 15.95 13.59 17.54
N GLU A 161 16.89 12.76 17.07
CA GLU A 161 18.19 12.55 17.70
C GLU A 161 19.23 13.59 17.26
N ARG A 162 19.39 13.80 15.95
CA ARG A 162 20.48 14.59 15.34
C ARG A 162 20.18 16.08 15.24
N LYS A 163 18.90 16.47 15.23
CA LYS A 163 18.41 17.84 15.01
C LYS A 163 18.92 18.45 13.69
N LYS A 164 19.09 17.63 12.68
CA LYS A 164 19.62 18.03 11.37
C LYS A 164 19.06 17.15 10.28
N LEU A 165 18.70 17.77 9.15
CA LEU A 165 18.38 17.11 7.89
C LEU A 165 19.48 17.40 6.89
N ASP A 166 20.13 16.36 6.38
CA ASP A 166 21.00 16.46 5.22
C ASP A 166 20.22 16.16 3.92
N TRP A 167 20.89 16.29 2.77
CA TRP A 167 20.25 16.05 1.48
C TRP A 167 19.71 14.61 1.35
N ASN A 168 20.43 13.63 1.92
CA ASN A 168 20.02 12.23 1.89
C ASN A 168 18.69 12.03 2.62
N ASN A 169 18.57 12.60 3.85
CA ASN A 169 17.32 12.56 4.61
C ASN A 169 16.18 13.25 3.83
N CYS A 170 16.47 14.42 3.22
CA CYS A 170 15.48 15.15 2.43
C CYS A 170 14.98 14.34 1.22
N PHE A 171 15.86 13.64 0.50
CA PHE A 171 15.46 12.76 -0.60
C PHE A 171 14.66 11.54 -0.13
N MET A 172 15.03 10.93 1.00
CA MET A 172 14.26 9.82 1.58
C MET A 172 12.85 10.26 1.99
N ILE A 173 12.73 11.40 2.67
CA ILE A 173 11.45 12.00 3.04
C ILE A 173 10.62 12.34 1.78
N SER A 174 11.24 12.99 0.79
CA SER A 174 10.59 13.36 -0.46
C SER A 174 10.03 12.16 -1.21
N GLY A 175 10.85 11.12 -1.40
CA GLY A 175 10.42 9.88 -2.04
C GLY A 175 9.26 9.21 -1.31
N ALA A 176 9.36 9.13 0.02
CA ALA A 176 8.30 8.53 0.84
C ALA A 176 6.99 9.35 0.79
N VAL A 177 7.06 10.68 0.84
CA VAL A 177 5.90 11.56 0.73
C VAL A 177 5.27 11.46 -0.67
N PHE A 178 6.09 11.55 -1.73
CA PHE A 178 5.60 11.49 -3.10
C PHE A 178 4.93 10.16 -3.43
N LEU A 179 5.60 9.05 -3.12
CA LEU A 179 5.08 7.71 -3.42
C LEU A 179 3.82 7.40 -2.59
N SER A 180 3.80 7.71 -1.29
CA SER A 180 2.63 7.41 -0.45
C SER A 180 1.42 8.28 -0.79
N PHE A 181 1.60 9.59 -0.97
CA PHE A 181 0.50 10.48 -1.36
C PHE A 181 0.03 10.21 -2.78
N GLY A 182 0.96 10.01 -3.71
CA GLY A 182 0.64 9.68 -5.09
C GLY A 182 0.04 8.28 -5.29
N ALA A 183 0.19 7.37 -4.31
CA ALA A 183 -0.50 6.09 -4.30
C ALA A 183 -1.94 6.21 -3.78
N ALA A 184 -2.18 7.01 -2.73
CA ALA A 184 -3.53 7.25 -2.22
C ALA A 184 -3.62 8.57 -1.45
N PHE A 185 -4.67 9.34 -1.72
CA PHE A 185 -4.92 10.66 -1.11
C PHE A 185 -4.99 10.61 0.42
N VAL A 186 -5.49 9.52 0.99
CA VAL A 186 -5.59 9.32 2.45
C VAL A 186 -4.23 9.41 3.17
N SER A 187 -3.11 9.22 2.47
CA SER A 187 -1.76 9.43 3.00
C SER A 187 -1.49 10.86 3.48
N ALA A 188 -2.31 11.84 3.06
CA ALA A 188 -2.20 13.22 3.53
C ALA A 188 -2.24 13.32 5.07
N PHE A 189 -3.06 12.50 5.73
CA PHE A 189 -3.23 12.54 7.18
C PHE A 189 -1.98 12.09 7.96
N PRO A 190 -1.41 10.89 7.72
CA PRO A 190 -0.15 10.52 8.37
C PRO A 190 1.04 11.39 7.94
N ILE A 191 1.10 11.87 6.68
CA ILE A 191 2.14 12.82 6.25
C ILE A 191 2.04 14.12 7.04
N PHE A 192 0.85 14.68 7.20
CA PHE A 192 0.64 15.87 8.01
C PHE A 192 1.04 15.64 9.47
N ALA A 193 0.61 14.52 10.06
CA ALA A 193 0.95 14.17 11.44
C ALA A 193 2.46 14.09 11.68
N ILE A 194 3.20 13.45 10.77
CA ILE A 194 4.66 13.36 10.88
C ILE A 194 5.35 14.69 10.60
N ALA A 195 4.86 15.50 9.68
CA ALA A 195 5.37 16.85 9.43
C ALA A 195 5.23 17.75 10.66
N VAL A 196 4.07 17.69 11.34
CA VAL A 196 3.86 18.36 12.63
C VAL A 196 4.83 17.85 13.68
N ALA A 197 5.10 16.53 13.72
CA ALA A 197 6.08 15.95 14.64
C ALA A 197 7.49 16.52 14.42
N PHE A 198 7.95 16.64 13.17
CA PHE A 198 9.23 17.28 12.83
C PHE A 198 9.28 18.74 13.30
N LEU A 199 8.19 19.49 13.03
CA LEU A 199 8.10 20.89 13.44
C LEU A 199 8.12 21.05 14.97
N VAL A 200 7.41 20.21 15.70
CA VAL A 200 7.39 20.21 17.18
C VAL A 200 8.78 19.98 17.76
N VAL A 201 9.55 19.05 17.18
CA VAL A 201 10.94 18.81 17.60
C VAL A 201 11.81 20.06 17.41
N GLU A 202 11.67 20.75 16.28
CA GLU A 202 12.45 21.96 15.99
C GLU A 202 12.04 23.14 16.89
N ILE A 203 10.73 23.31 17.13
CA ILE A 203 10.22 24.33 18.07
C ILE A 203 10.77 24.08 19.47
N GLN A 204 10.78 22.81 19.95
CA GLN A 204 11.38 22.48 21.25
C GLN A 204 12.86 22.84 21.31
N GLU A 205 13.60 22.63 20.22
CA GLU A 205 15.00 23.00 20.13
C GLU A 205 15.20 24.51 20.18
N CYS A 206 14.36 25.30 19.48
CA CYS A 206 14.37 26.76 19.53
C CYS A 206 14.07 27.30 20.94
N ILE A 207 13.09 26.70 21.64
CA ILE A 207 12.74 27.04 23.03
C ILE A 207 13.93 26.71 23.97
N ARG A 208 14.55 25.55 23.79
CA ARG A 208 15.70 25.13 24.58
C ARG A 208 16.89 26.09 24.42
N LYS A 209 17.12 26.58 23.20
CA LYS A 209 18.17 27.56 22.89
C LYS A 209 17.80 28.99 23.25
N LYS A 210 16.55 29.22 23.73
CA LYS A 210 16.01 30.54 24.08
C LYS A 210 16.05 31.54 22.91
N TYR A 211 15.79 31.07 21.69
CA TYR A 211 15.73 31.95 20.54
C TYR A 211 14.49 32.86 20.61
N GLY A 212 14.66 34.11 20.16
CA GLY A 212 13.51 35.00 19.94
C GLY A 212 12.67 34.56 18.76
N PHE A 213 11.46 35.11 18.62
CA PHE A 213 10.47 34.69 17.60
C PHE A 213 11.05 34.69 16.17
N LEU A 214 11.65 35.81 15.74
CA LEU A 214 12.22 35.93 14.39
C LEU A 214 13.39 34.96 14.14
N GLN A 215 14.22 34.74 15.16
CA GLN A 215 15.31 33.79 15.08
C GLN A 215 14.79 32.35 15.00
N SER A 216 13.74 32.01 15.74
CA SER A 216 13.08 30.70 15.65
C SER A 216 12.53 30.43 14.24
N ILE A 217 11.85 31.40 13.63
CA ILE A 217 11.37 31.27 12.23
C ILE A 217 12.52 31.03 11.28
N ARG A 218 13.63 31.77 11.43
CA ARG A 218 14.81 31.60 10.58
C ARG A 218 15.43 30.20 10.71
N GLU A 219 15.57 29.70 11.93
CA GLU A 219 16.13 28.36 12.19
C GLU A 219 15.22 27.27 11.64
N ILE A 220 13.90 27.34 11.84
CA ILE A 220 12.91 26.43 11.28
C ILE A 220 13.02 26.41 9.74
N TRP A 221 13.10 27.59 9.11
CA TRP A 221 13.29 27.67 7.66
C TRP A 221 14.62 27.05 7.21
N GLN A 222 15.72 27.33 7.89
CA GLN A 222 17.03 26.77 7.55
C GLN A 222 17.07 25.24 7.69
N THR A 223 16.32 24.69 8.64
CA THR A 223 16.21 23.24 8.85
C THR A 223 15.40 22.57 7.73
N PHE A 224 14.28 23.15 7.33
CA PHE A 224 13.30 22.46 6.48
C PHE A 224 13.28 22.87 5.00
N TRP A 225 13.89 23.99 4.58
CA TRP A 225 13.78 24.46 3.19
C TRP A 225 14.20 23.41 2.16
N ARG A 226 15.24 22.61 2.46
CA ARG A 226 15.69 21.53 1.56
C ARG A 226 14.63 20.46 1.41
N ALA A 227 14.03 20.03 2.51
CA ALA A 227 12.95 19.05 2.50
C ALA A 227 11.73 19.60 1.72
N ILE A 228 11.38 20.87 1.92
CA ILE A 228 10.27 21.51 1.19
C ILE A 228 10.56 21.49 -0.31
N VAL A 229 11.74 21.92 -0.75
CA VAL A 229 12.09 21.96 -2.17
C VAL A 229 12.10 20.56 -2.79
N THR A 230 12.72 19.58 -2.09
CA THR A 230 12.78 18.20 -2.60
C THR A 230 11.40 17.54 -2.66
N ILE A 231 10.50 17.82 -1.71
CA ILE A 231 9.13 17.30 -1.71
C ILE A 231 8.32 17.94 -2.85
N LEU A 232 8.41 19.25 -3.03
CA LEU A 232 7.62 19.96 -4.05
C LEU A 232 8.04 19.61 -5.48
N ALA A 233 9.31 19.30 -5.72
CA ALA A 233 9.84 19.06 -7.06
C ALA A 233 9.12 17.91 -7.81
N PRO A 234 8.95 16.68 -7.27
CA PRO A 234 8.26 15.62 -7.97
C PRO A 234 6.76 15.91 -8.17
N PHE A 235 6.09 16.63 -7.25
CA PHE A 235 4.71 17.04 -7.44
C PHE A 235 4.58 18.11 -8.54
N ALA A 236 5.50 19.07 -8.58
CA ALA A 236 5.53 20.05 -9.66
C ALA A 236 5.74 19.40 -11.03
N LEU A 237 6.61 18.37 -11.11
CA LEU A 237 6.78 17.58 -12.31
C LEU A 237 5.50 16.84 -12.70
N LEU A 238 4.82 16.18 -11.77
CA LEU A 238 3.55 15.49 -12.01
C LEU A 238 2.48 16.45 -12.53
N ILE A 239 2.32 17.60 -11.87
CA ILE A 239 1.38 18.66 -12.30
C ILE A 239 1.73 19.16 -13.70
N PHE A 240 3.02 19.36 -13.98
CA PHE A 240 3.50 19.80 -15.30
C PHE A 240 3.17 18.77 -16.38
N VAL A 241 3.37 17.48 -16.11
CA VAL A 241 3.05 16.39 -17.08
C VAL A 241 1.56 16.41 -17.39
N TYR A 242 0.68 16.40 -16.40
CA TYR A 242 -0.77 16.42 -16.64
C TYR A 242 -1.27 17.72 -17.29
N ALA A 243 -0.62 18.86 -17.00
CA ALA A 243 -0.91 20.10 -17.68
C ALA A 243 -0.50 20.06 -19.17
N ALA A 244 0.68 19.48 -19.47
CA ALA A 244 1.16 19.31 -20.83
C ALA A 244 0.30 18.32 -21.64
N GLU A 245 -0.24 17.28 -21.00
CA GLU A 245 -1.18 16.32 -21.59
C GLU A 245 -2.61 16.87 -21.74
N GLY A 246 -2.92 18.01 -21.11
CA GLY A 246 -4.26 18.61 -21.09
C GLY A 246 -5.24 17.87 -20.16
N THR A 247 -4.76 17.03 -19.23
CA THR A 247 -5.58 16.19 -18.34
C THR A 247 -5.64 16.72 -16.89
N LEU A 248 -4.93 17.80 -16.57
CA LEU A 248 -4.81 18.31 -15.21
C LEU A 248 -6.16 18.66 -14.55
N SER A 249 -7.08 19.28 -15.30
CA SER A 249 -8.41 19.63 -14.77
C SER A 249 -9.24 18.40 -14.41
N VAL A 250 -9.20 17.38 -15.26
CA VAL A 250 -9.92 16.11 -15.04
C VAL A 250 -9.27 15.32 -13.91
N PHE A 251 -7.94 15.34 -13.80
CA PHE A 251 -7.22 14.75 -12.66
C PHE A 251 -7.67 15.37 -11.33
N ILE A 252 -7.69 16.71 -11.24
CA ILE A 252 -8.13 17.41 -10.02
C ILE A 252 -9.60 17.09 -9.73
N TYR A 253 -10.46 17.09 -10.75
CA TYR A 253 -11.86 16.77 -10.59
C TYR A 253 -12.05 15.33 -10.09
N SER A 254 -11.47 14.34 -10.75
CA SER A 254 -11.60 12.91 -10.40
C SER A 254 -10.99 12.59 -9.03
N ALA A 255 -9.71 12.94 -8.83
CA ALA A 255 -8.98 12.54 -7.64
C ALA A 255 -9.31 13.37 -6.39
N TYR A 256 -9.86 14.56 -6.53
CA TYR A 256 -10.17 15.42 -5.41
C TYR A 256 -11.68 15.73 -5.28
N THR A 257 -12.31 16.27 -6.33
CA THR A 257 -13.72 16.73 -6.24
C THR A 257 -14.67 15.54 -6.09
N VAL A 258 -14.52 14.50 -6.92
CA VAL A 258 -15.33 13.27 -6.83
C VAL A 258 -15.19 12.64 -5.44
N ASN A 259 -13.98 12.48 -4.94
CA ASN A 259 -13.73 11.90 -3.61
C ASN A 259 -14.27 12.74 -2.45
N ARG A 260 -14.41 14.05 -2.63
CA ARG A 260 -14.87 14.98 -1.59
C ARG A 260 -16.37 15.22 -1.61
N GLU A 261 -16.97 15.29 -2.79
CA GLU A 261 -18.32 15.82 -2.97
C GLU A 261 -19.32 14.77 -3.44
N ILE A 262 -18.88 13.80 -4.25
CA ILE A 262 -19.76 12.79 -4.85
C ILE A 262 -19.65 11.45 -4.11
N TYR A 263 -18.47 10.88 -4.02
CA TYR A 263 -18.24 9.57 -3.39
C TYR A 263 -18.81 9.41 -1.98
N PRO A 264 -18.77 10.44 -1.08
CA PRO A 264 -19.36 10.32 0.25
C PRO A 264 -20.87 10.12 0.26
N ASN A 265 -21.58 10.43 -0.83
CA ASN A 265 -23.02 10.20 -0.93
C ASN A 265 -23.38 8.72 -1.08
N TYR A 266 -22.43 7.92 -1.57
CA TYR A 266 -22.59 6.49 -1.85
C TYR A 266 -22.06 5.58 -0.75
N ILE A 267 -21.21 6.08 0.14
CA ILE A 267 -20.59 5.28 1.19
C ILE A 267 -20.96 5.81 2.57
N ALA A 268 -21.74 5.03 3.30
CA ALA A 268 -22.12 5.35 4.67
C ALA A 268 -20.85 5.49 5.56
N GLY A 269 -20.74 6.62 6.24
CA GLY A 269 -19.63 6.90 7.16
C GLY A 269 -18.42 7.62 6.52
N TYR A 270 -18.39 7.83 5.22
CA TYR A 270 -17.41 8.72 4.57
C TYR A 270 -17.87 10.18 4.76
N GLY A 271 -17.60 10.72 5.93
CA GLY A 271 -18.05 12.08 6.25
C GLY A 271 -17.16 13.14 5.63
N SER A 272 -17.79 14.14 5.04
CA SER A 272 -17.21 15.35 4.43
C SER A 272 -16.44 16.27 5.41
N ARG A 273 -16.19 15.85 6.65
CA ARG A 273 -15.58 16.68 7.68
C ARG A 273 -14.10 16.40 7.81
N ILE A 274 -13.26 17.12 7.06
CA ILE A 274 -11.80 17.06 7.13
C ILE A 274 -11.29 17.04 8.59
N VAL A 275 -11.90 17.83 9.49
CA VAL A 275 -11.53 17.85 10.92
C VAL A 275 -11.72 16.51 11.58
N MET A 276 -12.80 15.78 11.26
CA MET A 276 -13.05 14.45 11.83
C MET A 276 -12.01 13.42 11.40
N SER A 277 -11.46 13.52 10.18
CA SER A 277 -10.39 12.63 9.72
C SER A 277 -9.10 12.71 10.56
N PHE A 278 -8.91 13.77 11.34
CA PHE A 278 -7.80 13.88 12.31
C PHE A 278 -8.16 13.38 13.72
N VAL A 279 -9.42 13.21 14.03
CA VAL A 279 -9.90 12.80 15.37
C VAL A 279 -10.39 11.34 15.37
N GLU A 280 -11.10 10.95 14.34
CA GLU A 280 -11.66 9.59 14.21
C GLU A 280 -10.62 8.48 14.36
N PRO A 281 -9.41 8.52 13.77
CA PRO A 281 -8.41 7.47 13.95
C PRO A 281 -8.00 7.31 15.42
N VAL A 282 -8.00 8.39 16.21
CA VAL A 282 -7.68 8.33 17.65
C VAL A 282 -8.79 7.61 18.42
N ILE A 283 -10.06 7.95 18.11
CA ILE A 283 -11.23 7.29 18.71
C ILE A 283 -11.28 5.81 18.31
N ASN A 284 -11.15 5.55 17.01
CA ASN A 284 -11.20 4.22 16.44
C ASN A 284 -10.08 3.31 16.99
N TYR A 285 -8.89 3.86 17.22
CA TYR A 285 -7.80 3.13 17.86
C TYR A 285 -8.15 2.71 19.28
N GLY A 286 -8.73 3.63 20.07
CA GLY A 286 -9.22 3.32 21.43
C GLY A 286 -10.31 2.24 21.42
N MET A 287 -11.28 2.34 20.49
CA MET A 287 -12.33 1.35 20.33
C MET A 287 -11.77 -0.02 19.89
N ALA A 288 -10.81 -0.04 18.97
CA ALA A 288 -10.16 -1.26 18.48
C ALA A 288 -9.42 -1.99 19.62
N ILE A 289 -8.71 -1.26 20.49
CA ILE A 289 -8.09 -1.83 21.70
C ILE A 289 -9.15 -2.43 22.62
N ALA A 290 -10.22 -1.68 22.94
CA ALA A 290 -11.27 -2.12 23.84
C ALA A 290 -11.99 -3.37 23.32
N ASP A 291 -12.36 -3.38 22.03
CA ASP A 291 -12.99 -4.51 21.37
C ASP A 291 -12.07 -5.73 21.28
N GLY A 292 -10.81 -5.53 20.91
CA GLY A 292 -9.80 -6.58 20.88
C GLY A 292 -9.59 -7.24 22.25
N CYS A 293 -9.46 -6.44 23.31
CA CYS A 293 -9.34 -6.95 24.67
C CYS A 293 -10.61 -7.68 25.14
N ARG A 294 -11.80 -7.18 24.78
CA ARG A 294 -13.08 -7.84 25.06
C ARG A 294 -13.14 -9.20 24.37
N LYS A 295 -12.94 -9.25 23.06
CA LYS A 295 -12.98 -10.46 22.25
C LYS A 295 -11.92 -11.50 22.66
N LEU A 296 -10.78 -11.06 23.17
CA LEU A 296 -9.74 -11.97 23.70
C LEU A 296 -10.28 -12.84 24.85
N VAL A 297 -11.26 -12.34 25.60
CA VAL A 297 -11.88 -13.05 26.73
C VAL A 297 -13.19 -13.74 26.32
N THR A 298 -14.04 -13.08 25.53
CA THR A 298 -15.36 -13.59 25.17
C THR A 298 -15.33 -14.68 24.11
N ASP A 299 -14.42 -14.57 23.14
CA ASP A 299 -14.37 -15.41 21.95
C ASP A 299 -13.26 -16.48 22.04
N PHE A 300 -12.85 -16.83 23.27
CA PHE A 300 -11.74 -17.76 23.51
C PHE A 300 -11.96 -19.10 22.78
N GLY A 301 -11.02 -19.42 21.90
CA GLY A 301 -11.04 -20.66 21.10
C GLY A 301 -9.77 -20.83 20.25
N ILE A 302 -9.52 -22.04 19.77
CA ILE A 302 -8.40 -22.31 18.85
C ILE A 302 -8.93 -22.21 17.41
N THR A 303 -9.40 -21.02 17.04
CA THR A 303 -9.90 -20.72 15.69
C THR A 303 -8.98 -19.72 14.97
N LYS A 304 -9.11 -19.62 13.64
CA LYS A 304 -8.36 -18.63 12.86
C LYS A 304 -8.74 -17.20 13.25
N GLU A 305 -10.02 -16.99 13.56
CA GLU A 305 -10.59 -15.71 13.99
C GLU A 305 -10.01 -15.30 15.34
N TYR A 306 -9.93 -16.22 16.29
CA TYR A 306 -9.32 -15.95 17.59
C TYR A 306 -7.82 -15.62 17.47
N LEU A 307 -7.08 -16.34 16.63
CA LEU A 307 -5.67 -16.03 16.36
C LEU A 307 -5.52 -14.64 15.72
N ALA A 308 -6.47 -14.19 14.90
CA ALA A 308 -6.47 -12.83 14.37
C ALA A 308 -6.68 -11.78 15.48
N ILE A 309 -7.60 -12.05 16.43
CA ILE A 309 -7.82 -11.19 17.61
C ILE A 309 -6.53 -11.09 18.44
N VAL A 310 -5.92 -12.23 18.78
CA VAL A 310 -4.64 -12.28 19.52
C VAL A 310 -3.57 -11.42 18.81
N ARG A 311 -3.44 -11.56 17.52
CA ARG A 311 -2.49 -10.82 16.70
C ARG A 311 -2.71 -9.30 16.77
N ASN A 312 -3.99 -8.86 16.65
CA ASN A 312 -4.32 -7.44 16.77
C ASN A 312 -3.96 -6.90 18.16
N VAL A 313 -4.33 -7.61 19.24
CA VAL A 313 -3.99 -7.22 20.61
C VAL A 313 -2.47 -7.14 20.82
N ILE A 314 -1.71 -8.04 20.22
CA ILE A 314 -0.24 -7.98 20.25
C ILE A 314 0.28 -6.71 19.56
N CYS A 315 -0.28 -6.33 18.41
CA CYS A 315 0.10 -5.08 17.75
C CYS A 315 -0.15 -3.86 18.66
N TYR A 316 -1.30 -3.81 19.32
CA TYR A 316 -1.59 -2.73 20.28
C TYR A 316 -0.60 -2.72 21.45
N ALA A 317 -0.27 -3.90 22.00
CA ALA A 317 0.71 -4.02 23.07
C ALA A 317 2.12 -3.56 22.63
N VAL A 318 2.57 -3.93 21.43
CA VAL A 318 3.84 -3.48 20.84
C VAL A 318 3.89 -1.96 20.75
N ASN A 319 2.82 -1.34 20.26
CA ASN A 319 2.75 0.12 20.15
C ASN A 319 2.86 0.78 21.52
N VAL A 320 2.07 0.34 22.50
CA VAL A 320 2.09 0.90 23.85
C VAL A 320 3.46 0.73 24.50
N ILE A 321 4.07 -0.46 24.38
CA ILE A 321 5.41 -0.72 24.90
C ILE A 321 6.44 0.21 24.26
N PHE A 322 6.40 0.38 22.94
CA PHE A 322 7.31 1.28 22.22
C PHE A 322 7.13 2.74 22.67
N TRP A 323 5.90 3.22 22.76
CA TRP A 323 5.60 4.59 23.17
C TRP A 323 6.08 4.89 24.58
N VAL A 324 5.82 3.98 25.53
CA VAL A 324 6.28 4.10 26.92
C VAL A 324 7.81 4.04 27.00
N TYR A 325 8.42 3.12 26.25
CA TYR A 325 9.88 3.03 26.16
C TYR A 325 10.49 4.34 25.63
N TYR A 326 9.93 4.86 24.54
CA TYR A 326 10.44 6.08 23.90
C TYR A 326 10.23 7.32 24.79
N ALA A 327 9.06 7.45 25.41
CA ALA A 327 8.77 8.54 26.36
C ALA A 327 9.73 8.56 27.54
N LYS A 328 10.05 7.39 28.10
CA LYS A 328 10.99 7.27 29.24
C LYS A 328 12.44 7.52 28.86
N LYS A 329 12.84 7.10 27.64
CA LYS A 329 14.24 7.15 27.19
C LYS A 329 14.62 8.46 26.53
N LYS A 330 13.70 9.11 25.83
CA LYS A 330 13.98 10.27 24.97
C LYS A 330 13.18 11.52 25.39
N ASN A 331 11.91 11.59 25.02
CA ASN A 331 11.09 12.79 25.24
C ASN A 331 9.59 12.44 25.13
N ILE A 332 8.79 12.90 26.10
CA ILE A 332 7.34 12.64 26.15
C ILE A 332 6.60 13.26 24.96
N VAL A 333 6.97 14.49 24.56
CA VAL A 333 6.30 15.20 23.46
C VAL A 333 6.55 14.50 22.13
N GLN A 334 7.78 14.03 21.90
CA GLN A 334 8.11 13.23 20.72
C GLN A 334 7.37 11.90 20.74
N ALA A 335 7.22 11.26 21.91
CA ALA A 335 6.43 10.04 22.04
C ALA A 335 4.96 10.28 21.68
N VAL A 336 4.35 11.38 22.14
CA VAL A 336 2.97 11.76 21.76
C VAL A 336 2.84 11.99 20.26
N ALA A 337 3.81 12.62 19.63
CA ALA A 337 3.83 12.82 18.18
C ALA A 337 3.90 11.48 17.43
N ILE A 338 4.69 10.51 17.90
CA ILE A 338 4.76 9.16 17.32
C ILE A 338 3.42 8.42 17.52
N VAL A 339 2.81 8.53 18.70
CA VAL A 339 1.48 7.96 18.99
C VAL A 339 0.47 8.46 17.94
N TYR A 340 0.41 9.77 17.77
CA TYR A 340 -0.52 10.39 16.83
C TYR A 340 -0.25 9.96 15.37
N PHE A 341 1.01 9.98 14.95
CA PHE A 341 1.39 9.47 13.64
C PHE A 341 0.97 8.01 13.43
N THR A 342 1.21 7.14 14.42
CA THR A 342 0.83 5.72 14.34
C THR A 342 -0.69 5.55 14.18
N MET A 343 -1.47 6.36 14.91
CA MET A 343 -2.93 6.35 14.77
C MET A 343 -3.37 6.83 13.39
N MET A 344 -2.72 7.86 12.85
CA MET A 344 -3.01 8.33 11.49
C MET A 344 -2.65 7.29 10.41
N CYS A 345 -1.65 6.44 10.61
CA CYS A 345 -1.36 5.33 9.70
C CYS A 345 -2.51 4.30 9.64
N GLY A 346 -3.36 4.23 10.65
CA GLY A 346 -4.58 3.40 10.70
C GLY A 346 -5.86 4.16 10.38
N THR A 347 -5.81 5.23 9.60
CA THR A 347 -7.00 6.05 9.25
C THR A 347 -8.14 5.21 8.66
N ARG A 348 -7.83 4.15 7.93
CA ARG A 348 -8.82 3.23 7.35
C ARG A 348 -9.07 1.96 8.18
N GLY A 349 -8.30 1.68 9.23
CA GLY A 349 -8.48 0.52 10.10
C GLY A 349 -7.27 0.16 10.94
N PHE A 350 -7.51 -0.64 11.99
CA PHE A 350 -6.48 -1.11 12.94
C PHE A 350 -6.50 -2.63 13.10
N THR A 351 -7.30 -3.32 12.31
CA THR A 351 -7.37 -4.78 12.25
C THR A 351 -6.51 -5.28 11.09
N HIS A 352 -6.20 -6.59 11.05
CA HIS A 352 -5.38 -7.16 9.98
C HIS A 352 -6.19 -7.35 8.68
N GLU A 353 -6.56 -6.26 8.07
CA GLU A 353 -7.13 -6.16 6.72
C GLU A 353 -6.22 -5.29 5.84
N PHE A 354 -6.47 -5.29 4.54
CA PHE A 354 -5.57 -4.60 3.59
C PHE A 354 -5.41 -3.09 3.90
N HIS A 355 -6.49 -2.42 4.31
CA HIS A 355 -6.44 -1.01 4.69
C HIS A 355 -5.60 -0.68 5.93
N SER A 356 -5.37 -1.66 6.80
CA SER A 356 -4.56 -1.48 8.00
C SER A 356 -3.07 -1.75 7.80
N MET A 357 -2.66 -2.16 6.59
CA MET A 357 -1.26 -2.52 6.32
C MET A 357 -0.24 -1.43 6.65
N PRO A 358 -0.50 -0.13 6.38
CA PRO A 358 0.44 0.93 6.76
C PRO A 358 0.62 1.01 8.28
N TYR A 359 -0.44 0.84 9.06
CA TYR A 359 -0.39 0.76 10.52
C TYR A 359 0.40 -0.47 10.99
N VAL A 360 0.13 -1.64 10.38
CA VAL A 360 0.83 -2.90 10.70
C VAL A 360 2.32 -2.75 10.39
N ALA A 361 2.71 -2.17 9.26
CA ALA A 361 4.11 -1.96 8.88
C ALA A 361 4.87 -1.10 9.91
N VAL A 362 4.26 0.00 10.32
CA VAL A 362 4.82 0.89 11.36
C VAL A 362 4.95 0.14 12.70
N THR A 363 3.96 -0.67 13.06
CA THR A 363 4.00 -1.52 14.26
C THR A 363 5.11 -2.58 14.17
N MET A 364 5.32 -3.20 13.01
CA MET A 364 6.39 -4.18 12.79
C MET A 364 7.79 -3.52 12.88
N PHE A 365 7.93 -2.28 12.43
CA PHE A 365 9.14 -1.51 12.68
C PHE A 365 9.35 -1.30 14.19
N MET A 366 8.32 -0.90 14.93
CA MET A 366 8.43 -0.71 16.38
C MET A 366 8.83 -2.00 17.10
N ALA A 367 8.25 -3.15 16.70
CA ALA A 367 8.63 -4.46 17.22
C ALA A 367 10.11 -4.77 16.95
N ALA A 368 10.55 -4.62 15.70
CA ALA A 368 11.94 -4.85 15.31
C ALA A 368 12.92 -3.92 16.05
N TYR A 369 12.53 -2.65 16.24
CA TYR A 369 13.31 -1.68 17.00
C TYR A 369 13.47 -2.10 18.47
N LEU A 370 12.38 -2.49 19.14
CA LEU A 370 12.42 -2.96 20.52
C LEU A 370 13.33 -4.19 20.67
N ILE A 371 13.21 -5.16 19.75
CA ILE A 371 14.07 -6.36 19.74
C ILE A 371 15.53 -5.97 19.56
N GLY A 372 15.82 -5.06 18.62
CA GLY A 372 17.16 -4.54 18.40
C GLY A 372 17.75 -3.90 19.67
N GLN A 373 16.98 -3.05 20.35
CA GLN A 373 17.40 -2.39 21.59
C GLN A 373 17.61 -3.39 22.74
N PHE A 374 16.75 -4.39 22.87
CA PHE A 374 16.91 -5.44 23.87
C PHE A 374 18.16 -6.29 23.61
N THR A 375 18.40 -6.65 22.35
CA THR A 375 19.59 -7.44 21.96
C THR A 375 20.89 -6.71 22.30
N GLU A 376 20.95 -5.40 22.00
CA GLU A 376 22.13 -4.58 22.35
C GLU A 376 22.29 -4.44 23.88
N TYR A 377 21.19 -4.28 24.62
CA TYR A 377 21.22 -4.25 26.08
C TYR A 377 21.79 -5.54 26.67
N PHE A 378 21.35 -6.73 26.17
CA PHE A 378 21.85 -8.02 26.63
C PHE A 378 23.34 -8.21 26.35
N LYS A 379 23.83 -7.85 25.15
CA LYS A 379 25.26 -7.89 24.84
C LYS A 379 26.07 -7.06 25.83
N THR A 380 25.56 -5.89 26.20
CA THR A 380 26.25 -4.98 27.12
C THR A 380 26.25 -5.50 28.57
N CYS A 381 25.18 -6.19 28.98
CA CYS A 381 25.07 -6.76 30.33
C CYS A 381 25.97 -7.97 30.53
N ASN A 382 26.09 -8.87 29.53
CA ASN A 382 26.93 -10.05 29.60
C ASN A 382 28.45 -9.73 29.75
N VAL A 383 28.84 -8.52 29.35
CA VAL A 383 30.24 -8.05 29.49
C VAL A 383 30.56 -7.52 30.92
N ARG A 384 29.52 -7.26 31.76
CA ARG A 384 29.66 -6.63 33.08
C ARG A 384 29.13 -7.49 34.25
N GLU A 385 29.22 -8.80 34.18
CA GLU A 385 28.62 -9.71 35.18
C GLU A 385 29.08 -9.49 36.64
N GLU A 386 30.20 -8.83 36.91
CA GLU A 386 30.76 -8.73 38.26
C GLU A 386 30.18 -7.65 39.19
N GLN A 387 29.26 -6.77 38.69
CA GLN A 387 28.73 -5.66 39.54
C GLN A 387 27.25 -5.29 39.26
N ILE A 388 26.36 -6.24 39.13
CA ILE A 388 24.93 -5.96 38.84
C ILE A 388 24.15 -5.77 40.14
N SER A 389 23.59 -4.56 40.38
CA SER A 389 22.69 -4.27 41.50
C SER A 389 21.34 -5.03 41.37
N GLU A 390 20.64 -5.28 42.52
CA GLU A 390 19.32 -5.94 42.54
C GLU A 390 18.28 -5.23 41.66
N VAL A 391 18.32 -3.90 41.57
CA VAL A 391 17.45 -3.10 40.71
C VAL A 391 17.72 -3.36 39.23
N GLN A 392 18.97 -3.60 38.86
CA GLN A 392 19.35 -3.97 37.52
C GLN A 392 18.90 -5.40 37.17
N LYS A 393 18.99 -6.36 38.10
CA LYS A 393 18.47 -7.72 37.96
C LYS A 393 16.94 -7.72 37.70
N LYS A 394 16.18 -6.91 38.44
CA LYS A 394 14.72 -6.78 38.25
C LYS A 394 14.38 -6.15 36.89
N LYS A 395 15.15 -5.15 36.45
CA LYS A 395 15.00 -4.57 35.09
C LYS A 395 15.35 -5.58 33.98
N GLN A 396 16.39 -6.39 34.21
CA GLN A 396 16.71 -7.51 33.29
C GLN A 396 15.57 -8.51 33.19
N GLY A 397 14.95 -8.92 34.29
CA GLY A 397 13.82 -9.85 34.29
C GLY A 397 12.63 -9.33 33.47
N ILE A 398 12.30 -8.03 33.57
CA ILE A 398 11.24 -7.41 32.76
C ILE A 398 11.61 -7.38 31.28
N CYS A 399 12.87 -7.10 30.95
CA CYS A 399 13.35 -7.13 29.57
C CYS A 399 13.33 -8.56 28.99
N TYR A 400 13.72 -9.58 29.77
CA TYR A 400 13.62 -10.98 29.35
C TYR A 400 12.17 -11.40 29.08
N ALA A 401 11.24 -11.07 29.98
CA ALA A 401 9.83 -11.34 29.78
C ALA A 401 9.28 -10.66 28.50
N GLY A 402 9.64 -9.40 28.26
CA GLY A 402 9.28 -8.67 27.04
C GLY A 402 9.87 -9.33 25.78
N ALA A 403 11.14 -9.70 25.79
CA ALA A 403 11.79 -10.37 24.67
C ALA A 403 11.19 -11.77 24.39
N VAL A 404 10.82 -12.52 25.43
CA VAL A 404 10.14 -13.81 25.30
C VAL A 404 8.75 -13.64 24.68
N VAL A 405 7.96 -12.66 25.13
CA VAL A 405 6.63 -12.36 24.55
C VAL A 405 6.77 -11.98 23.07
N ILE A 406 7.69 -11.10 22.73
CA ILE A 406 7.96 -10.69 21.35
C ILE A 406 8.44 -11.91 20.53
N GLY A 407 9.34 -12.72 21.06
CA GLY A 407 9.82 -13.94 20.43
C GLY A 407 8.71 -14.95 20.14
N ILE A 408 7.82 -15.20 21.11
CA ILE A 408 6.64 -16.07 20.94
C ILE A 408 5.73 -15.51 19.85
N THR A 409 5.50 -14.19 19.85
CA THR A 409 4.70 -13.52 18.82
C THR A 409 5.25 -13.77 17.43
N ILE A 410 6.57 -13.54 17.24
CA ILE A 410 7.25 -13.78 15.97
C ILE A 410 7.12 -15.25 15.56
N CYS A 411 7.30 -16.18 16.50
CA CYS A 411 7.13 -17.61 16.23
C CYS A 411 5.70 -17.92 15.75
N ILE A 412 4.67 -17.33 16.37
CA ILE A 412 3.28 -17.50 15.94
C ILE A 412 3.09 -16.99 14.51
N TYR A 413 3.60 -15.79 14.18
CA TYR A 413 3.53 -15.25 12.82
C TYR A 413 4.28 -16.14 11.82
N CYS A 414 5.49 -16.58 12.15
CA CYS A 414 6.28 -17.45 11.29
C CYS A 414 5.57 -18.79 11.05
N VAL A 415 4.99 -19.39 12.08
CA VAL A 415 4.24 -20.66 11.97
C VAL A 415 3.00 -20.47 11.09
N GLN A 416 2.25 -19.39 11.27
CA GLN A 416 1.09 -19.09 10.44
C GLN A 416 1.49 -18.84 8.98
N TYR A 417 2.57 -18.09 8.76
CA TYR A 417 3.12 -17.83 7.43
C TYR A 417 3.57 -19.14 6.75
N VAL A 418 4.36 -19.97 7.45
CA VAL A 418 4.81 -21.27 6.92
C VAL A 418 3.63 -22.20 6.66
N GLY A 419 2.63 -22.23 7.57
CA GLY A 419 1.40 -22.97 7.38
C GLY A 419 0.63 -22.53 6.13
N ALA A 420 0.57 -21.23 5.88
CA ALA A 420 -0.02 -20.67 4.68
C ALA A 420 0.73 -21.07 3.40
N CYS A 421 2.05 -20.94 3.39
CA CYS A 421 2.89 -21.36 2.26
C CYS A 421 2.77 -22.87 2.01
N ARG A 422 2.75 -23.69 3.08
CA ARG A 422 2.58 -25.14 2.98
C ARG A 422 1.22 -25.50 2.37
N SER A 423 0.15 -24.85 2.76
CA SER A 423 -1.18 -25.09 2.18
C SER A 423 -1.16 -24.89 0.67
N ILE A 424 -0.57 -23.78 0.18
CA ILE A 424 -0.43 -23.52 -1.26
C ILE A 424 0.40 -24.60 -1.95
N LEU A 425 1.54 -24.99 -1.37
CA LEU A 425 2.45 -25.98 -1.95
C LEU A 425 1.86 -27.40 -2.00
N LEU A 426 1.06 -27.80 -0.99
CA LEU A 426 0.52 -29.15 -0.90
C LEU A 426 -0.79 -29.32 -1.63
N THR A 427 -1.65 -28.30 -1.69
CA THR A 427 -2.97 -28.43 -2.31
C THR A 427 -2.95 -28.12 -3.78
N GLY A 428 -1.92 -27.43 -4.29
CA GLY A 428 -1.89 -26.92 -5.66
C GLY A 428 -3.06 -25.95 -5.95
N GLN A 429 -3.92 -25.75 -4.96
CA GLN A 429 -5.05 -24.84 -5.06
C GLN A 429 -4.54 -23.39 -5.01
N ASN A 430 -4.29 -22.86 -6.18
CA ASN A 430 -4.38 -21.44 -6.38
C ASN A 430 -5.80 -21.04 -6.02
N PHE A 431 -5.99 -20.15 -5.05
CA PHE A 431 -7.29 -19.51 -4.82
C PHE A 431 -7.84 -18.85 -6.12
N CYS A 432 -6.94 -18.52 -7.03
CA CYS A 432 -7.26 -18.06 -8.38
C CYS A 432 -7.86 -19.15 -9.29
N SER A 433 -7.82 -20.44 -8.94
CA SER A 433 -8.12 -21.50 -9.93
C SER A 433 -9.62 -21.73 -10.17
N ALA A 434 -10.50 -21.45 -9.24
CA ALA A 434 -11.94 -21.61 -9.45
C ALA A 434 -12.51 -20.44 -10.26
N GLN A 435 -12.20 -19.20 -9.91
CA GLN A 435 -12.54 -18.02 -10.73
C GLN A 435 -11.72 -17.97 -12.03
N LYS A 436 -10.51 -18.52 -12.03
CA LYS A 436 -9.61 -18.51 -13.19
C LYS A 436 -10.22 -19.24 -14.42
N ASN A 437 -11.02 -20.29 -14.23
CA ASN A 437 -11.59 -21.02 -15.37
C ASN A 437 -12.69 -20.19 -16.08
N ASP A 438 -13.55 -19.52 -15.34
CA ASP A 438 -14.63 -18.71 -15.93
C ASP A 438 -14.06 -17.41 -16.52
N VAL A 439 -13.19 -16.72 -15.77
CA VAL A 439 -12.47 -15.54 -16.24
C VAL A 439 -11.62 -15.85 -17.48
N ASN A 440 -10.88 -16.94 -17.50
CA ASN A 440 -10.04 -17.32 -18.65
C ASN A 440 -10.88 -17.68 -19.88
N ASN A 441 -12.06 -18.27 -19.71
CA ASN A 441 -12.94 -18.58 -20.83
C ASN A 441 -13.49 -17.30 -21.49
N ILE A 442 -13.96 -16.34 -20.69
CA ILE A 442 -14.41 -15.04 -21.20
C ILE A 442 -13.23 -14.25 -21.79
N ALA A 443 -12.10 -14.21 -21.09
CA ALA A 443 -10.89 -13.53 -21.56
C ALA A 443 -10.39 -14.09 -22.91
N TYR A 444 -10.47 -15.41 -23.11
CA TYR A 444 -10.13 -16.04 -24.38
C TYR A 444 -11.01 -15.51 -25.52
N TRP A 445 -12.32 -15.43 -25.31
CA TRP A 445 -13.22 -14.93 -26.34
C TRP A 445 -13.09 -13.42 -26.56
N VAL A 446 -12.87 -12.64 -25.51
CA VAL A 446 -12.54 -11.21 -25.64
C VAL A 446 -11.29 -11.03 -26.50
N HIS A 447 -10.23 -11.79 -26.21
CA HIS A 447 -8.97 -11.77 -26.98
C HIS A 447 -9.19 -12.17 -28.45
N THR A 448 -9.99 -13.21 -28.68
CA THR A 448 -10.22 -13.76 -30.03
C THR A 448 -11.11 -12.85 -30.90
N LEU A 449 -12.07 -12.15 -30.27
CA LEU A 449 -13.07 -11.33 -30.98
C LEU A 449 -12.65 -9.86 -31.15
N THR A 450 -11.49 -9.48 -30.62
CA THR A 450 -10.99 -8.10 -30.67
C THR A 450 -9.54 -8.04 -31.16
N ASP A 451 -9.19 -6.96 -31.83
CA ASP A 451 -7.82 -6.64 -32.20
C ASP A 451 -7.04 -6.07 -30.99
N VAL A 452 -5.70 -6.07 -31.05
CA VAL A 452 -4.82 -5.68 -29.92
C VAL A 452 -5.00 -4.23 -29.46
N ASP A 453 -5.37 -3.35 -30.36
CA ASP A 453 -5.60 -1.91 -30.11
C ASP A 453 -7.08 -1.59 -29.88
N GLU A 454 -7.95 -2.60 -29.95
CA GLU A 454 -9.38 -2.43 -29.77
C GLU A 454 -9.75 -2.37 -28.29
N LYS A 455 -10.59 -1.39 -27.94
CA LYS A 455 -11.08 -1.20 -26.58
C LYS A 455 -12.29 -2.09 -26.32
N VAL A 456 -12.41 -2.55 -25.08
CA VAL A 456 -13.53 -3.38 -24.62
C VAL A 456 -14.33 -2.62 -23.56
N LEU A 457 -15.64 -2.58 -23.71
CA LEU A 457 -16.52 -1.98 -22.70
C LEU A 457 -16.60 -2.90 -21.49
N LEU A 458 -16.40 -2.33 -20.29
CA LEU A 458 -16.39 -3.08 -19.05
C LEU A 458 -17.34 -2.46 -18.03
N THR A 459 -18.31 -3.27 -17.54
CA THR A 459 -19.29 -2.85 -16.52
C THR A 459 -19.38 -3.84 -15.35
N THR A 460 -18.41 -4.71 -15.20
CA THR A 460 -18.37 -5.71 -14.11
C THR A 460 -17.35 -5.34 -13.06
N ILE A 461 -17.50 -5.93 -11.85
CA ILE A 461 -16.50 -5.86 -10.77
C ILE A 461 -15.28 -6.77 -11.00
N GLU A 462 -15.23 -7.51 -12.13
CA GLU A 462 -14.13 -8.42 -12.43
C GLU A 462 -13.21 -7.88 -13.55
N PRO A 463 -12.55 -6.73 -13.35
CA PRO A 463 -11.70 -6.11 -14.37
C PRO A 463 -10.49 -6.97 -14.75
N GLN A 464 -10.15 -8.00 -13.96
CA GLN A 464 -9.11 -8.98 -14.31
C GLN A 464 -9.34 -9.69 -15.64
N ILE A 465 -10.57 -9.76 -16.12
CA ILE A 465 -10.88 -10.33 -17.45
C ILE A 465 -10.10 -9.61 -18.55
N LEU A 466 -10.03 -8.27 -18.49
CA LEU A 466 -9.28 -7.49 -19.48
C LEU A 466 -7.76 -7.68 -19.33
N VAL A 467 -7.26 -7.88 -18.12
CA VAL A 467 -5.84 -8.17 -17.89
C VAL A 467 -5.45 -9.51 -18.51
N GLU A 468 -6.27 -10.55 -18.29
CA GLU A 468 -6.02 -11.89 -18.84
C GLU A 468 -6.31 -11.97 -20.36
N ALA A 469 -7.14 -11.08 -20.90
CA ALA A 469 -7.38 -10.93 -22.32
C ALA A 469 -6.33 -10.08 -23.04
N ASP A 470 -5.46 -9.42 -22.31
CA ASP A 470 -4.51 -8.40 -22.82
C ASP A 470 -5.22 -7.35 -23.68
N ARG A 471 -6.28 -6.76 -23.11
CA ARG A 471 -7.08 -5.70 -23.76
C ARG A 471 -7.27 -4.52 -22.82
N ILE A 472 -7.28 -3.33 -23.42
CA ILE A 472 -7.52 -2.10 -22.67
C ILE A 472 -9.03 -1.81 -22.57
N PRO A 473 -9.49 -1.20 -21.45
CA PRO A 473 -10.88 -0.83 -21.32
C PRO A 473 -11.23 0.34 -22.25
N TYR A 474 -12.45 0.32 -22.72
CA TYR A 474 -13.14 1.55 -23.08
C TYR A 474 -13.53 2.24 -21.78
N ARG A 475 -13.23 3.51 -21.58
CA ARG A 475 -13.46 4.29 -20.36
C ARG A 475 -14.22 3.56 -19.23
N THR A 476 -13.81 3.66 -17.98
CA THR A 476 -14.29 2.77 -16.90
C THR A 476 -15.26 3.42 -15.91
N GLY A 477 -15.78 4.63 -16.21
CA GLY A 477 -16.66 5.37 -15.30
C GLY A 477 -18.00 4.70 -14.99
N ILE A 478 -18.43 3.76 -15.81
CA ILE A 478 -19.79 3.18 -15.74
C ILE A 478 -19.94 2.18 -14.58
N SER A 479 -18.88 1.46 -14.20
CA SER A 479 -18.95 0.40 -13.19
C SER A 479 -19.06 0.88 -11.74
N ALA A 480 -19.05 2.18 -11.50
CA ALA A 480 -19.19 2.75 -10.16
C ALA A 480 -20.18 3.92 -10.17
N PRO A 481 -21.25 3.90 -9.34
CA PRO A 481 -22.32 4.90 -9.38
C PRO A 481 -21.82 6.34 -9.22
N TRP A 482 -20.84 6.58 -8.35
CA TRP A 482 -20.23 7.92 -8.16
C TRP A 482 -19.40 8.38 -9.36
N MET A 483 -18.79 7.46 -10.10
CA MET A 483 -18.05 7.80 -11.31
C MET A 483 -19.01 8.05 -12.47
N TYR A 484 -20.10 7.27 -12.56
CA TYR A 484 -21.14 7.52 -13.53
C TYR A 484 -21.82 8.88 -13.30
N GLU A 485 -22.20 9.21 -12.06
CA GLU A 485 -22.74 10.54 -11.72
C GLU A 485 -21.79 11.67 -12.16
N ALA A 486 -20.47 11.47 -11.98
CA ALA A 486 -19.47 12.47 -12.33
C ALA A 486 -19.26 12.66 -13.83
N PHE A 487 -19.47 11.63 -14.66
CA PHE A 487 -19.06 11.59 -16.06
C PHE A 487 -20.14 11.08 -17.04
N ALA A 488 -21.41 10.94 -16.61
CA ALA A 488 -22.47 10.30 -17.39
C ALA A 488 -22.64 10.89 -18.79
N GLU A 489 -22.72 12.23 -18.91
CA GLU A 489 -22.90 12.91 -20.20
C GLU A 489 -21.73 12.59 -21.17
N GLU A 490 -20.51 12.62 -20.67
CA GLU A 490 -19.31 12.36 -21.46
C GLU A 490 -19.22 10.88 -21.85
N GLU A 491 -19.56 9.96 -20.94
CA GLU A 491 -19.56 8.52 -21.20
C GLU A 491 -20.59 8.15 -22.27
N MET A 492 -21.81 8.66 -22.18
CA MET A 492 -22.88 8.39 -23.16
C MET A 492 -22.56 8.99 -24.53
N SER A 493 -22.08 10.23 -24.59
CA SER A 493 -21.66 10.86 -25.85
C SER A 493 -20.54 10.07 -26.55
N ASN A 494 -19.55 9.61 -25.79
CA ASN A 494 -18.46 8.80 -26.34
C ASN A 494 -18.95 7.43 -26.84
N LEU A 495 -19.91 6.79 -26.15
CA LEU A 495 -20.51 5.52 -26.58
C LEU A 495 -21.28 5.66 -27.89
N GLU A 496 -22.06 6.73 -28.05
CA GLU A 496 -22.79 7.00 -29.30
C GLU A 496 -21.86 7.20 -30.50
N GLU A 497 -20.68 7.79 -30.29
CA GLU A 497 -19.70 8.05 -31.34
C GLU A 497 -18.80 6.85 -31.65
N ASN A 498 -18.35 6.11 -30.63
CA ASN A 498 -17.29 5.12 -30.75
C ASN A 498 -17.53 3.86 -29.92
N ALA A 499 -18.71 3.27 -30.00
CA ALA A 499 -19.06 2.07 -29.23
C ALA A 499 -18.14 0.88 -29.55
N PRO A 500 -17.56 0.21 -28.55
CA PRO A 500 -16.77 -1.00 -28.71
C PRO A 500 -17.58 -2.14 -29.36
N ARG A 501 -16.91 -3.02 -30.11
CA ARG A 501 -17.56 -4.22 -30.69
C ARG A 501 -17.90 -5.27 -29.62
N VAL A 502 -17.12 -5.33 -28.58
CA VAL A 502 -17.24 -6.30 -27.48
C VAL A 502 -17.42 -5.59 -26.15
N ALA A 503 -18.34 -6.08 -25.36
CA ALA A 503 -18.62 -5.59 -24.02
C ALA A 503 -18.68 -6.74 -23.02
N ILE A 504 -18.16 -6.51 -21.81
CA ILE A 504 -18.39 -7.34 -20.63
C ILE A 504 -19.42 -6.59 -19.80
N TYR A 505 -20.65 -7.08 -19.81
CA TYR A 505 -21.81 -6.41 -19.24
C TYR A 505 -22.64 -7.36 -18.40
N THR A 506 -22.94 -6.95 -17.17
CA THR A 506 -23.81 -7.67 -16.24
C THR A 506 -25.04 -6.82 -15.98
N PRO A 507 -26.21 -7.13 -16.57
CA PRO A 507 -27.44 -6.34 -16.38
C PRO A 507 -27.84 -6.18 -14.91
N GLU A 508 -27.65 -7.24 -14.13
CA GLU A 508 -27.97 -7.31 -12.69
C GLU A 508 -26.83 -6.84 -11.79
N TYR A 509 -25.88 -6.08 -12.36
CA TYR A 509 -24.75 -5.60 -11.61
C TYR A 509 -25.18 -4.68 -10.46
N ASN A 510 -24.80 -5.06 -9.24
CA ASN A 510 -25.07 -4.30 -8.04
C ASN A 510 -23.74 -4.02 -7.29
N LEU A 511 -23.44 -2.75 -7.09
CA LEU A 511 -22.29 -2.32 -6.30
C LEU A 511 -22.78 -1.70 -4.97
N TRP A 512 -22.59 -2.43 -3.89
CA TRP A 512 -22.92 -1.98 -2.52
C TRP A 512 -24.40 -1.57 -2.32
N GLY A 513 -25.32 -2.19 -3.03
CA GLY A 513 -26.76 -1.90 -2.97
C GLY A 513 -27.24 -0.92 -4.03
N TYR A 514 -26.39 -0.49 -4.95
CA TYR A 514 -26.76 0.36 -6.09
C TYR A 514 -26.82 -0.48 -7.36
N ASP A 515 -28.01 -0.67 -7.91
CA ASP A 515 -28.22 -1.41 -9.14
C ASP A 515 -27.86 -0.58 -10.36
N LEU A 516 -27.14 -1.17 -11.33
CA LEU A 516 -26.72 -0.50 -12.56
C LEU A 516 -27.88 0.13 -13.31
N THR A 517 -28.99 -0.59 -13.42
CA THR A 517 -30.22 -0.12 -14.08
C THR A 517 -30.88 1.08 -13.37
N GLU A 518 -30.64 1.26 -12.09
CA GLU A 518 -31.16 2.38 -11.31
C GLU A 518 -30.25 3.62 -11.38
N TYR A 519 -28.92 3.44 -11.25
CA TYR A 519 -28.02 4.59 -11.30
C TYR A 519 -27.58 5.00 -12.70
N ALA A 520 -27.69 4.12 -13.70
CA ALA A 520 -27.31 4.37 -15.09
C ALA A 520 -28.40 3.85 -16.07
N PRO A 521 -29.66 4.32 -15.96
CA PRO A 521 -30.76 3.82 -16.78
C PRO A 521 -30.57 4.06 -18.27
N ASP A 522 -29.98 5.20 -18.66
CA ASP A 522 -29.73 5.54 -20.07
C ASP A 522 -28.69 4.59 -20.68
N PHE A 523 -27.67 4.24 -19.92
CA PHE A 523 -26.67 3.26 -20.31
C PHE A 523 -27.28 1.85 -20.45
N ALA A 524 -28.11 1.43 -19.48
CA ALA A 524 -28.79 0.13 -19.54
C ALA A 524 -29.73 0.03 -20.78
N ALA A 525 -30.44 1.11 -21.09
CA ALA A 525 -31.25 1.20 -22.30
C ALA A 525 -30.39 1.08 -23.57
N TYR A 526 -29.28 1.83 -23.63
CA TYR A 526 -28.33 1.78 -24.73
C TYR A 526 -27.79 0.36 -24.98
N MET A 527 -27.40 -0.35 -23.89
CA MET A 527 -26.93 -1.73 -23.99
C MET A 527 -27.98 -2.67 -24.51
N SER A 528 -29.24 -2.57 -24.06
CA SER A 528 -30.33 -3.43 -24.51
C SER A 528 -30.70 -3.24 -26.00
N GLU A 529 -30.51 -2.03 -26.53
CA GLU A 529 -30.79 -1.70 -27.92
C GLU A 529 -29.65 -2.09 -28.86
N ASN A 530 -28.38 -1.97 -28.42
CA ASN A 530 -27.23 -2.03 -29.30
C ASN A 530 -26.40 -3.31 -29.16
N TYR A 531 -26.58 -4.10 -28.09
CA TYR A 531 -25.77 -5.28 -27.81
C TYR A 531 -26.61 -6.52 -27.55
N THR A 532 -26.08 -7.67 -27.93
CA THR A 532 -26.68 -8.99 -27.69
C THR A 532 -25.63 -9.93 -27.10
N PRO A 533 -25.97 -10.78 -26.09
CA PRO A 533 -25.02 -11.77 -25.58
C PRO A 533 -24.56 -12.73 -26.66
N LEU A 534 -23.27 -13.11 -26.63
CA LEU A 534 -22.70 -14.06 -27.59
C LEU A 534 -23.36 -15.45 -27.44
N ASP A 535 -23.47 -15.90 -26.19
CA ASP A 535 -24.08 -17.16 -25.77
C ASP A 535 -24.68 -16.96 -24.36
N GLU A 536 -26.02 -16.88 -24.27
CA GLU A 536 -26.72 -16.61 -23.00
C GLU A 536 -26.51 -17.69 -21.93
N GLU A 537 -26.28 -18.96 -22.37
CA GLU A 537 -26.12 -20.07 -21.43
C GLU A 537 -24.65 -20.19 -20.92
N LYS A 538 -23.68 -19.96 -21.80
CA LYS A 538 -22.26 -20.18 -21.50
C LYS A 538 -21.52 -18.91 -21.06
N PHE A 539 -21.85 -17.78 -21.65
CA PHE A 539 -21.18 -16.49 -21.44
C PHE A 539 -22.21 -15.35 -21.30
N PRO A 540 -23.07 -15.38 -20.28
CA PRO A 540 -24.14 -14.40 -20.12
C PRO A 540 -23.64 -12.95 -19.96
N GLU A 541 -22.37 -12.76 -19.64
CA GLU A 541 -21.74 -11.44 -19.45
C GLU A 541 -21.00 -10.93 -20.71
N LEU A 542 -20.82 -11.77 -21.72
CA LEU A 542 -20.09 -11.40 -22.95
C LEU A 542 -21.07 -10.94 -24.02
N TYR A 543 -21.13 -9.63 -24.24
CA TYR A 543 -22.02 -8.98 -25.18
C TYR A 543 -21.29 -8.53 -26.43
N ILE A 544 -21.96 -8.65 -27.58
CA ILE A 544 -21.43 -8.26 -28.88
C ILE A 544 -22.34 -7.20 -29.47
N ARG A 545 -21.78 -6.15 -30.03
CA ARG A 545 -22.56 -5.12 -30.74
C ARG A 545 -23.30 -5.74 -31.92
N ASN A 546 -24.56 -5.37 -32.11
CA ASN A 546 -25.50 -6.03 -33.02
C ASN A 546 -25.00 -6.09 -34.47
N ASP A 547 -24.26 -5.08 -34.94
CA ASP A 547 -23.69 -5.06 -36.29
C ASP A 547 -22.52 -6.04 -36.48
N TYR A 548 -21.87 -6.47 -35.40
CA TYR A 548 -20.76 -7.41 -35.42
C TYR A 548 -21.14 -8.83 -34.98
N LEU A 549 -22.35 -9.03 -34.43
CA LEU A 549 -22.82 -10.30 -33.87
C LEU A 549 -22.73 -11.48 -34.85
N GLY A 550 -23.05 -11.26 -36.11
CA GLY A 550 -22.97 -12.30 -37.15
C GLY A 550 -21.55 -12.83 -37.36
N VAL A 551 -20.57 -11.95 -37.37
CA VAL A 551 -19.15 -12.29 -37.49
C VAL A 551 -18.65 -13.00 -36.23
N ALA A 552 -18.99 -12.47 -35.04
CA ALA A 552 -18.61 -13.08 -33.79
C ALA A 552 -19.17 -14.49 -33.62
N LYS A 553 -20.44 -14.73 -33.97
CA LYS A 553 -21.05 -16.07 -33.95
C LYS A 553 -20.44 -17.03 -34.97
N ALA A 554 -19.97 -16.56 -36.10
CA ALA A 554 -19.25 -17.41 -37.06
C ALA A 554 -17.91 -17.88 -36.45
N ILE A 555 -17.13 -16.97 -35.86
CA ILE A 555 -15.86 -17.28 -35.16
C ILE A 555 -16.10 -18.21 -33.96
N TYR A 556 -17.18 -18.00 -33.20
CA TYR A 556 -17.51 -18.79 -32.03
C TYR A 556 -17.88 -20.26 -32.38
N ASN A 557 -18.48 -20.50 -33.52
CA ASN A 557 -18.93 -21.82 -33.98
C ASN A 557 -17.86 -22.61 -34.76
N GLU A 558 -16.75 -21.98 -35.16
CA GLU A 558 -15.57 -22.65 -35.75
C GLU A 558 -14.72 -23.33 -34.66
#